data_2959627a5eb1fec96c88e56d9dccdf78
#
_entry.id   2959627a5eb1fec96c88e56d9dccdf78
#
_cell.length_a   1.000
_cell.length_b   1.000
_cell.length_c   1.000
_cell.angle_alpha   90.00
_cell.angle_beta   90.00
_cell.angle_gamma   90.00
#
_symmetry.space_group_name_H-M   'P 1'
#
loop_
_entity.id
_entity.type
_entity.pdbx_description
1 polymer ?
#
loop_
_entity_poly.entity_id
_entity_poly.type
_entity_poly.pdbx_seq_one_letter_code
_entity_poly.pdbx_strand_id
1 'polypeptide(L)'
;PALSKKTTLGASEDGYIKQAAAAALLAQLYFNAVAYIGEEHFDECAEICRDIIGGVYGTYELDKTWYGPHCFDNNTSPEVIWTVPSENSKVEWNWYFKYFYHYSSYEYFGIETAGYNGFMLTPSLDPQGRYYTQWKLGNPYQKFNDKDLRKKPYRYLGSRKYEGMFLVGDQTNPNNPSQQCLGQKEYSGKVINLVDQVARFSEVGTKYNSVAELTSTMADGEENSGVRLVKAPQPNLDDKLLRWNPDCPVIRLSEIYYMLAECELRAGDKKTAAGLI
;
A
#
# COMPACT_ATOMS: atom_id res chain seq x y z
N PRO A 1 -35.21 -3.46 -2.66
CA PRO A 1 -34.64 -4.79 -2.80
C PRO A 1 -33.50 -4.96 -1.79
N ALA A 2 -33.43 -6.15 -1.18
CA ALA A 2 -32.34 -6.46 -0.26
C ALA A 2 -31.00 -6.55 -1.04
N LEU A 3 -29.90 -6.12 -0.42
CA LEU A 3 -28.57 -6.26 -1.02
C LEU A 3 -28.23 -7.75 -1.17
N SER A 4 -27.54 -8.10 -2.25
CA SER A 4 -27.05 -9.46 -2.48
C SER A 4 -25.87 -9.82 -1.58
N LYS A 5 -25.59 -11.12 -1.46
CA LYS A 5 -24.38 -11.65 -0.81
C LYS A 5 -23.43 -12.20 -1.87
N LYS A 6 -22.13 -12.16 -1.61
CA LYS A 6 -21.13 -12.91 -2.37
C LYS A 6 -21.18 -14.37 -1.89
N THR A 7 -21.55 -15.29 -2.77
CA THR A 7 -21.72 -16.70 -2.44
C THR A 7 -20.59 -17.60 -2.94
N THR A 8 -19.74 -17.08 -3.82
CA THR A 8 -18.63 -17.79 -4.41
C THR A 8 -17.31 -17.07 -4.11
N LEU A 9 -16.40 -17.77 -3.44
CA LEU A 9 -15.06 -17.25 -3.17
C LEU A 9 -14.31 -16.98 -4.49
N GLY A 10 -13.66 -15.83 -4.59
CA GLY A 10 -12.94 -15.44 -5.81
C GLY A 10 -13.84 -15.12 -7.01
N ALA A 11 -15.17 -15.01 -6.83
CA ALA A 11 -16.03 -14.47 -7.87
C ALA A 11 -15.64 -13.01 -8.17
N SER A 12 -15.66 -12.65 -9.45
CA SER A 12 -15.32 -11.30 -9.90
C SER A 12 -16.19 -10.25 -9.23
N GLU A 13 -15.57 -9.20 -8.73
CA GLU A 13 -16.27 -8.02 -8.22
C GLU A 13 -16.78 -7.16 -9.38
N ASP A 14 -17.99 -6.67 -9.24
CA ASP A 14 -18.71 -5.90 -10.25
C ASP A 14 -18.92 -4.43 -9.86
N GLY A 15 -18.34 -4.04 -8.70
CA GLY A 15 -18.49 -2.69 -8.14
C GLY A 15 -19.81 -2.41 -7.44
N TYR A 16 -20.79 -3.32 -7.51
CA TYR A 16 -22.04 -3.15 -6.76
C TYR A 16 -21.84 -3.39 -5.27
N ILE A 17 -22.49 -2.56 -4.47
CA ILE A 17 -22.49 -2.71 -3.01
C ILE A 17 -23.28 -3.97 -2.64
N LYS A 18 -22.62 -4.90 -1.94
CA LYS A 18 -23.20 -6.13 -1.38
C LYS A 18 -23.40 -5.99 0.13
N GLN A 19 -24.06 -6.97 0.76
CA GLN A 19 -24.34 -6.93 2.19
C GLN A 19 -23.08 -6.74 3.04
N ALA A 20 -21.99 -7.44 2.72
CA ALA A 20 -20.72 -7.31 3.44
C ALA A 20 -20.13 -5.89 3.36
N ALA A 21 -20.27 -5.22 2.22
CA ALA A 21 -19.81 -3.84 2.08
C ALA A 21 -20.61 -2.87 2.97
N ALA A 22 -21.93 -3.03 3.01
CA ALA A 22 -22.80 -2.23 3.89
C ALA A 22 -22.49 -2.51 5.37
N ALA A 23 -22.30 -3.79 5.75
CA ALA A 23 -21.92 -4.17 7.11
C ALA A 23 -20.54 -3.60 7.48
N ALA A 24 -19.57 -3.66 6.60
CA ALA A 24 -18.23 -3.10 6.82
C ALA A 24 -18.26 -1.58 7.01
N LEU A 25 -19.05 -0.86 6.21
CA LEU A 25 -19.25 0.58 6.40
C LEU A 25 -19.88 0.89 7.77
N LEU A 26 -20.84 0.08 8.21
CA LEU A 26 -21.44 0.23 9.54
C LEU A 26 -20.40 -0.05 10.64
N ALA A 27 -19.58 -1.09 10.48
CA ALA A 27 -18.48 -1.36 11.41
C ALA A 27 -17.50 -0.19 11.50
N GLN A 28 -17.10 0.42 10.36
CA GLN A 28 -16.26 1.61 10.32
C GLN A 28 -16.90 2.81 11.04
N LEU A 29 -18.21 3.00 10.92
CA LEU A 29 -18.93 4.06 11.65
C LEU A 29 -18.87 3.83 13.17
N TYR A 30 -19.14 2.62 13.63
CA TYR A 30 -19.02 2.27 15.05
C TYR A 30 -17.59 2.39 15.55
N PHE A 31 -16.61 1.90 14.77
CA PHE A 31 -15.20 2.00 15.13
C PHE A 31 -14.74 3.45 15.35
N ASN A 32 -15.26 4.38 14.57
CA ASN A 32 -14.92 5.81 14.64
C ASN A 32 -15.97 6.66 15.40
N ALA A 33 -16.92 6.05 16.10
CA ALA A 33 -18.02 6.76 16.75
C ALA A 33 -17.53 7.81 17.76
N VAL A 34 -16.45 7.53 18.49
CA VAL A 34 -15.82 8.51 19.40
C VAL A 34 -15.50 9.82 18.69
N ALA A 35 -15.00 9.76 17.46
CA ALA A 35 -14.65 10.96 16.69
C ALA A 35 -15.89 11.72 16.19
N TYR A 36 -17.00 11.02 15.95
CA TYR A 36 -18.19 11.61 15.36
C TYR A 36 -19.20 12.12 16.40
N ILE A 37 -19.39 11.37 17.48
CA ILE A 37 -20.44 11.61 18.47
C ILE A 37 -19.92 11.62 19.92
N GLY A 38 -18.62 11.35 20.14
CA GLY A 38 -18.02 11.32 21.48
C GLY A 38 -18.32 10.04 22.29
N GLU A 39 -18.96 9.04 21.69
CA GLU A 39 -19.35 7.78 22.36
C GLU A 39 -18.60 6.59 21.78
N GLU A 40 -18.29 5.58 22.62
CA GLU A 40 -17.62 4.35 22.20
C GLU A 40 -18.67 3.30 21.77
N HIS A 41 -18.43 2.67 20.61
CA HIS A 41 -19.24 1.60 20.05
C HIS A 41 -18.38 0.42 19.57
N PHE A 42 -17.32 0.09 20.32
CA PHE A 42 -16.39 -0.98 19.95
C PHE A 42 -17.02 -2.36 20.02
N ASP A 43 -17.99 -2.58 20.92
CA ASP A 43 -18.68 -3.87 21.06
C ASP A 43 -19.53 -4.16 19.83
N GLU A 44 -20.31 -3.18 19.34
CA GLU A 44 -21.12 -3.29 18.14
C GLU A 44 -20.24 -3.43 16.89
N CYS A 45 -19.11 -2.72 16.84
CA CYS A 45 -18.12 -2.90 15.79
C CYS A 45 -17.59 -4.34 15.77
N ALA A 46 -17.19 -4.88 16.92
CA ALA A 46 -16.67 -6.23 17.03
C ALA A 46 -17.67 -7.30 16.61
N GLU A 47 -18.95 -7.15 16.97
CA GLU A 47 -20.03 -8.06 16.57
C GLU A 47 -20.14 -8.11 15.04
N ILE A 48 -20.23 -6.96 14.38
CA ILE A 48 -20.33 -6.90 12.92
C ILE A 48 -19.07 -7.47 12.25
N CYS A 49 -17.87 -7.17 12.77
CA CYS A 49 -16.63 -7.73 12.24
C CYS A 49 -16.61 -9.27 12.33
N ARG A 50 -17.05 -9.86 13.46
CA ARG A 50 -17.18 -11.31 13.61
C ARG A 50 -18.17 -11.91 12.62
N ASP A 51 -19.29 -11.24 12.41
CA ASP A 51 -20.30 -11.65 11.44
C ASP A 51 -19.78 -11.64 10.01
N ILE A 52 -19.03 -10.62 9.61
CA ILE A 52 -18.39 -10.54 8.29
C ILE A 52 -17.39 -11.69 8.13
N ILE A 53 -16.50 -11.88 9.10
CA ILE A 53 -15.49 -12.96 9.10
C ILE A 53 -16.16 -14.34 9.12
N GLY A 54 -17.26 -14.48 9.85
CA GLY A 54 -18.06 -15.70 9.94
C GLY A 54 -18.91 -16.00 8.70
N GLY A 55 -18.92 -15.13 7.70
CA GLY A 55 -19.62 -15.35 6.43
C GLY A 55 -21.13 -15.03 6.48
N VAL A 56 -21.62 -14.35 7.51
CA VAL A 56 -23.04 -13.98 7.62
C VAL A 56 -23.50 -13.13 6.43
N TYR A 57 -22.61 -12.25 5.94
CA TYR A 57 -22.89 -11.31 4.86
C TYR A 57 -22.29 -11.70 3.51
N GLY A 58 -21.65 -12.85 3.42
CA GLY A 58 -21.01 -13.35 2.19
C GLY A 58 -19.72 -14.10 2.48
N THR A 59 -19.15 -14.75 1.46
CA THR A 59 -17.96 -15.60 1.58
C THR A 59 -16.72 -14.82 1.16
N TYR A 60 -15.79 -14.63 2.09
CA TYR A 60 -14.51 -13.95 1.90
C TYR A 60 -13.41 -14.69 2.64
N GLU A 61 -12.18 -14.60 2.16
CA GLU A 61 -10.97 -15.14 2.79
C GLU A 61 -9.81 -14.14 2.61
N LEU A 62 -8.84 -14.14 3.53
CA LEU A 62 -7.61 -13.37 3.34
C LEU A 62 -6.87 -13.91 2.10
N ASP A 63 -6.39 -13.01 1.26
CA ASP A 63 -5.57 -13.40 0.12
C ASP A 63 -4.24 -14.00 0.61
N LYS A 64 -3.76 -15.02 -0.10
CA LYS A 64 -2.50 -15.70 0.25
C LYS A 64 -1.26 -14.85 0.03
N THR A 65 -1.43 -13.71 -0.66
CA THR A 65 -0.36 -12.79 -0.99
C THR A 65 -0.75 -11.37 -0.62
N TRP A 66 0.22 -10.58 -0.19
CA TRP A 66 -0.01 -9.17 0.12
C TRP A 66 -0.44 -8.35 -1.11
N TYR A 67 -0.08 -8.81 -2.30
CA TYR A 67 -0.33 -8.11 -3.56
C TYR A 67 -1.63 -8.52 -4.26
N GLY A 68 -2.18 -9.69 -3.95
CA GLY A 68 -3.41 -10.18 -4.59
C GLY A 68 -4.53 -9.15 -4.65
N PRO A 69 -4.88 -8.50 -3.52
CA PRO A 69 -5.92 -7.46 -3.50
C PRO A 69 -5.58 -6.18 -4.29
N HIS A 70 -4.37 -6.07 -4.82
CA HIS A 70 -3.86 -4.87 -5.49
C HIS A 70 -3.31 -5.12 -6.89
N CYS A 71 -3.26 -6.39 -7.32
CA CYS A 71 -2.82 -6.75 -8.68
C CYS A 71 -3.80 -6.27 -9.75
N PHE A 72 -3.35 -6.29 -10.98
CA PHE A 72 -4.13 -5.90 -12.17
C PHE A 72 -5.37 -6.78 -12.43
N ASP A 73 -5.48 -7.93 -11.77
CA ASP A 73 -6.61 -8.86 -11.79
C ASP A 73 -7.26 -9.04 -10.40
N ASN A 74 -7.17 -8.03 -9.56
CA ASN A 74 -7.60 -8.06 -8.16
C ASN A 74 -9.12 -8.15 -7.96
N ASN A 75 -9.89 -7.96 -9.00
CA ASN A 75 -11.35 -8.14 -8.94
C ASN A 75 -11.76 -9.57 -8.57
N THR A 76 -10.86 -10.55 -8.71
CA THR A 76 -11.08 -11.95 -8.31
C THR A 76 -10.44 -12.28 -6.96
N SER A 77 -9.78 -11.35 -6.30
CA SER A 77 -9.20 -11.59 -4.97
C SER A 77 -10.29 -11.97 -3.96
N PRO A 78 -10.09 -13.05 -3.20
CA PRO A 78 -11.05 -13.51 -2.19
C PRO A 78 -11.18 -12.53 -1.02
N GLU A 79 -10.20 -11.64 -0.84
CA GLU A 79 -10.13 -10.68 0.26
C GLU A 79 -10.95 -9.42 0.00
N VAL A 80 -11.21 -9.10 -1.26
CA VAL A 80 -11.88 -7.84 -1.62
C VAL A 80 -13.38 -7.93 -1.34
N ILE A 81 -13.88 -6.99 -0.54
CA ILE A 81 -15.30 -6.86 -0.18
C ILE A 81 -16.01 -5.89 -1.11
N TRP A 82 -15.34 -4.78 -1.46
CA TRP A 82 -15.88 -3.80 -2.39
C TRP A 82 -14.77 -3.08 -3.14
N THR A 83 -14.97 -2.95 -4.46
CA THR A 83 -14.08 -2.21 -5.37
C THR A 83 -14.82 -1.11 -6.11
N VAL A 84 -14.08 -0.10 -6.55
CA VAL A 84 -14.45 0.73 -7.69
C VAL A 84 -13.78 0.12 -8.92
N PRO A 85 -14.55 -0.39 -9.89
CA PRO A 85 -14.01 -1.02 -11.08
C PRO A 85 -13.16 -0.05 -11.88
N SER A 86 -12.09 -0.55 -12.45
CA SER A 86 -11.22 0.17 -13.38
C SER A 86 -11.27 -0.49 -14.74
N GLU A 87 -11.33 0.32 -15.80
CA GLU A 87 -11.34 -0.18 -17.17
C GLU A 87 -10.43 0.69 -18.04
N ASN A 88 -9.47 0.03 -18.70
CA ASN A 88 -8.48 0.71 -19.54
C ASN A 88 -9.16 1.65 -20.55
N SER A 89 -8.64 2.85 -20.65
CA SER A 89 -9.14 3.93 -21.52
C SER A 89 -10.53 4.47 -21.18
N LYS A 90 -11.14 4.07 -20.06
CA LYS A 90 -12.43 4.60 -19.60
C LYS A 90 -12.35 5.15 -18.19
N VAL A 91 -12.14 4.30 -17.21
CA VAL A 91 -11.99 4.67 -15.79
C VAL A 91 -10.71 4.04 -15.30
N GLU A 92 -9.66 4.83 -15.18
CA GLU A 92 -8.35 4.36 -14.74
C GLU A 92 -7.92 5.09 -13.48
N TRP A 93 -7.45 4.36 -12.49
CA TRP A 93 -6.79 4.97 -11.36
C TRP A 93 -5.32 4.55 -11.23
N ASN A 94 -4.83 3.70 -12.14
CA ASN A 94 -3.43 3.29 -12.21
C ASN A 94 -2.45 4.46 -12.37
N TRP A 95 -2.89 5.58 -12.94
CA TRP A 95 -2.11 6.80 -13.07
C TRP A 95 -1.59 7.30 -11.73
N TYR A 96 -2.32 7.06 -10.63
CA TYR A 96 -1.90 7.40 -9.28
C TYR A 96 -0.61 6.68 -8.89
N PHE A 97 -0.44 5.42 -9.27
CA PHE A 97 0.77 4.66 -8.96
C PHE A 97 2.00 5.15 -9.72
N LYS A 98 1.84 5.80 -10.87
CA LYS A 98 2.94 6.38 -11.64
C LYS A 98 3.67 7.49 -10.88
N TYR A 99 3.03 8.13 -9.90
CA TYR A 99 3.67 9.11 -9.04
C TYR A 99 4.76 8.53 -8.14
N PHE A 100 4.70 7.23 -7.84
CA PHE A 100 5.71 6.56 -7.03
C PHE A 100 6.93 6.11 -7.84
N TYR A 101 6.82 6.03 -9.16
CA TYR A 101 7.90 5.55 -10.01
C TYR A 101 8.77 6.68 -10.55
N HIS A 102 10.07 6.37 -10.70
CA HIS A 102 11.00 7.25 -11.37
C HIS A 102 10.65 7.46 -12.85
N TYR A 103 11.12 8.53 -13.47
CA TYR A 103 10.86 8.85 -14.89
C TYR A 103 11.28 7.72 -15.84
N SER A 104 12.40 7.05 -15.56
CA SER A 104 12.90 5.94 -16.36
C SER A 104 12.28 4.58 -15.99
N SER A 105 11.18 4.58 -15.22
CA SER A 105 10.57 3.34 -14.74
C SER A 105 10.07 2.43 -15.86
N TYR A 106 9.71 2.98 -17.02
CA TYR A 106 9.31 2.21 -18.19
C TYR A 106 10.44 1.30 -18.69
N GLU A 107 11.69 1.77 -18.68
CA GLU A 107 12.87 0.97 -19.02
C GLU A 107 13.16 -0.08 -17.92
N TYR A 108 12.97 0.34 -16.69
CA TYR A 108 13.28 -0.40 -15.49
C TYR A 108 12.28 -1.54 -15.20
N PHE A 109 10.97 -1.28 -15.32
CA PHE A 109 9.92 -2.29 -15.16
C PHE A 109 9.48 -2.94 -16.49
N GLY A 110 9.93 -2.39 -17.60
CA GLY A 110 9.44 -2.80 -18.89
C GLY A 110 7.98 -2.41 -19.13
N ILE A 111 7.52 -1.26 -18.66
CA ILE A 111 6.18 -0.72 -18.87
C ILE A 111 6.17 0.33 -19.98
N GLU A 112 4.99 0.52 -20.59
CA GLU A 112 4.84 1.43 -21.76
C GLU A 112 4.98 2.92 -21.41
N THR A 113 4.84 3.31 -20.14
CA THR A 113 4.77 4.73 -19.76
C THR A 113 5.73 5.08 -18.63
N ALA A 114 6.35 6.25 -18.74
CA ALA A 114 7.22 6.81 -17.72
C ALA A 114 6.48 7.07 -16.39
N GLY A 115 7.22 7.04 -15.28
CA GLY A 115 6.76 7.51 -13.98
C GLY A 115 6.80 9.03 -13.87
N TYR A 116 6.16 9.57 -12.84
CA TYR A 116 6.13 11.01 -12.58
C TYR A 116 7.12 11.44 -11.48
N ASN A 117 7.70 10.52 -10.75
CA ASN A 117 8.64 10.77 -9.65
C ASN A 117 8.10 11.74 -8.57
N GLY A 118 6.79 11.70 -8.31
CA GLY A 118 6.10 12.70 -7.49
C GLY A 118 5.91 12.33 -6.03
N PHE A 119 5.74 11.04 -5.70
CA PHE A 119 5.46 10.58 -4.34
C PHE A 119 6.57 9.73 -3.77
N MET A 120 6.90 9.99 -2.51
CA MET A 120 7.89 9.25 -1.75
C MET A 120 7.49 9.20 -0.28
N LEU A 121 8.06 8.27 0.49
CA LEU A 121 7.95 8.28 1.94
C LEU A 121 8.79 9.44 2.50
N THR A 122 8.14 10.31 3.24
CA THR A 122 8.72 11.55 3.76
C THR A 122 8.76 11.56 5.28
N PRO A 123 9.71 12.33 5.87
CA PRO A 123 9.66 12.62 7.29
C PRO A 123 8.41 13.42 7.66
N SER A 124 7.87 13.16 8.84
CA SER A 124 6.77 13.96 9.40
C SER A 124 7.28 15.29 9.94
N LEU A 125 6.40 16.28 9.96
CA LEU A 125 6.62 17.54 10.65
C LEU A 125 5.98 17.52 12.03
N ASP A 126 6.61 18.20 12.98
CA ASP A 126 5.99 18.48 14.27
C ASP A 126 4.91 19.59 14.14
N PRO A 127 4.09 19.85 15.18
CA PRO A 127 3.08 20.89 15.13
C PRO A 127 3.62 22.31 14.86
N GLN A 128 4.92 22.55 15.03
CA GLN A 128 5.60 23.80 14.74
C GLN A 128 6.20 23.84 13.32
N GLY A 129 5.94 22.83 12.50
CA GLY A 129 6.43 22.73 11.12
C GLY A 129 7.90 22.35 10.99
N ARG A 130 8.52 21.79 12.02
CA ARG A 130 9.91 21.32 11.98
C ARG A 130 9.94 19.83 11.69
N TYR A 131 10.94 19.37 10.94
CA TYR A 131 11.13 17.93 10.70
C TYR A 131 11.49 17.20 11.99
N TYR A 132 10.85 16.07 12.24
CA TYR A 132 11.28 15.17 13.31
C TYR A 132 12.67 14.63 13.01
N THR A 133 13.57 14.76 13.96
CA THR A 133 14.93 14.20 13.92
C THR A 133 15.04 12.89 14.70
N GLN A 134 13.99 12.51 15.43
CA GLN A 134 13.89 11.25 16.19
C GLN A 134 12.62 10.50 15.77
N TRP A 135 12.78 9.41 15.07
CA TRP A 135 11.73 8.72 14.33
C TRP A 135 11.16 7.50 15.05
N LYS A 136 10.71 7.63 16.27
CA LYS A 136 9.99 6.53 16.93
C LYS A 136 8.64 6.23 16.29
N LEU A 137 7.98 7.24 15.75
CA LEU A 137 6.66 7.11 15.12
C LEU A 137 6.67 7.43 13.62
N GLY A 138 7.56 8.27 13.16
CA GLY A 138 7.55 8.88 11.84
C GLY A 138 8.33 8.17 10.73
N ASN A 139 8.88 6.99 10.96
CA ASN A 139 9.64 6.26 9.94
C ASN A 139 8.83 5.07 9.40
N PRO A 140 7.99 5.24 8.36
CA PRO A 140 7.11 4.18 7.89
C PRO A 140 7.88 2.98 7.34
N TYR A 141 9.01 3.16 6.65
CA TYR A 141 9.80 2.06 6.11
C TYR A 141 10.48 1.26 7.23
N GLN A 142 11.08 1.93 8.22
CA GLN A 142 11.78 1.28 9.32
C GLN A 142 10.83 0.59 10.30
N LYS A 143 9.55 0.95 10.32
CA LYS A 143 8.53 0.29 11.14
C LYS A 143 8.14 -1.09 10.66
N PHE A 144 8.31 -1.37 9.38
CA PHE A 144 8.10 -2.73 8.90
C PHE A 144 9.12 -3.67 9.54
N ASN A 145 8.66 -4.77 10.11
CA ASN A 145 9.52 -5.82 10.64
C ASN A 145 10.38 -6.40 9.51
N ASP A 146 11.63 -6.76 9.80
CA ASP A 146 12.53 -7.36 8.78
C ASP A 146 12.03 -8.73 8.27
N LYS A 147 11.16 -9.39 9.03
CA LYS A 147 10.47 -10.62 8.59
C LYS A 147 9.26 -10.35 7.69
N ASP A 148 8.79 -9.11 7.62
CA ASP A 148 7.66 -8.75 6.78
C ASP A 148 8.06 -8.85 5.30
N LEU A 149 7.36 -9.69 4.56
CA LEU A 149 7.64 -9.93 3.13
C LEU A 149 7.50 -8.66 2.28
N ARG A 150 6.74 -7.67 2.75
CA ARG A 150 6.56 -6.38 2.08
C ARG A 150 7.80 -5.48 2.18
N LYS A 151 8.61 -5.63 3.25
CA LYS A 151 9.80 -4.78 3.49
C LYS A 151 10.92 -5.02 2.49
N LYS A 152 10.94 -6.16 1.82
CA LYS A 152 11.95 -6.49 0.81
C LYS A 152 11.89 -5.53 -0.39
N PRO A 153 13.02 -5.33 -1.10
CA PRO A 153 13.00 -4.64 -2.38
C PRO A 153 12.05 -5.32 -3.38
N TYR A 154 11.30 -4.52 -4.12
CA TYR A 154 10.35 -5.03 -5.11
C TYR A 154 11.07 -5.84 -6.19
N ARG A 155 10.53 -7.01 -6.48
CA ARG A 155 10.99 -7.90 -7.56
C ARG A 155 9.82 -8.64 -8.19
N TYR A 156 9.90 -8.86 -9.49
CA TYR A 156 9.07 -9.82 -10.20
C TYR A 156 9.77 -11.18 -10.25
N LEU A 157 9.10 -12.22 -9.77
CA LEU A 157 9.65 -13.56 -9.67
C LEU A 157 9.19 -14.51 -10.81
N GLY A 158 8.50 -13.97 -11.80
CA GLY A 158 7.87 -14.77 -12.86
C GLY A 158 6.48 -15.30 -12.47
N SER A 159 5.72 -15.73 -13.47
CA SER A 159 4.39 -16.36 -13.29
C SER A 159 3.46 -15.56 -12.34
N ARG A 160 3.42 -14.23 -12.48
CA ARG A 160 2.60 -13.30 -11.67
C ARG A 160 2.91 -13.35 -10.16
N LYS A 161 4.15 -13.69 -9.81
CA LYS A 161 4.63 -13.68 -8.43
C LYS A 161 5.52 -12.48 -8.19
N TYR A 162 5.38 -11.87 -7.03
CA TYR A 162 6.11 -10.67 -6.65
C TYR A 162 6.71 -10.82 -5.25
N GLU A 163 7.84 -10.18 -5.02
CA GLU A 163 8.46 -10.06 -3.70
C GLU A 163 8.67 -8.59 -3.39
N GLY A 164 8.47 -8.22 -2.14
CA GLY A 164 8.73 -6.87 -1.66
C GLY A 164 7.78 -5.80 -2.22
N MET A 165 7.68 -4.69 -1.54
CA MET A 165 6.78 -3.58 -1.88
C MET A 165 7.52 -2.25 -2.05
N PHE A 166 8.82 -2.22 -1.78
CA PHE A 166 9.58 -0.96 -1.73
C PHE A 166 10.60 -0.86 -2.84
N LEU A 167 10.69 0.32 -3.43
CA LEU A 167 11.82 0.72 -4.27
C LEU A 167 12.77 1.51 -3.38
N VAL A 168 13.95 0.95 -3.11
CA VAL A 168 14.99 1.51 -2.27
C VAL A 168 16.36 1.02 -2.75
N GLY A 169 17.40 1.84 -2.62
CA GLY A 169 18.74 1.51 -3.13
C GLY A 169 18.88 1.60 -4.64
N ASP A 170 19.85 0.91 -5.20
CA ASP A 170 20.12 0.89 -6.64
C ASP A 170 18.96 0.26 -7.40
N GLN A 171 18.51 0.97 -8.42
CA GLN A 171 17.37 0.55 -9.21
C GLN A 171 17.83 -0.19 -10.46
N THR A 172 17.41 -1.45 -10.57
CA THR A 172 17.69 -2.33 -11.72
C THR A 172 16.41 -2.95 -12.23
N ASN A 173 16.39 -3.35 -13.49
CA ASN A 173 15.23 -4.07 -14.04
C ASN A 173 15.00 -5.38 -13.25
N PRO A 174 13.79 -5.59 -12.68
CA PRO A 174 13.49 -6.79 -11.89
C PRO A 174 13.68 -8.10 -12.68
N ASN A 175 13.53 -8.05 -14.00
CA ASN A 175 13.66 -9.20 -14.90
C ASN A 175 15.05 -9.33 -15.50
N ASN A 176 15.84 -8.27 -15.48
CA ASN A 176 17.20 -8.22 -16.00
C ASN A 176 18.11 -7.34 -15.14
N PRO A 177 18.71 -7.86 -14.06
CA PRO A 177 19.52 -7.07 -13.13
C PRO A 177 20.72 -6.35 -13.75
N SER A 178 21.17 -6.74 -14.95
CA SER A 178 22.22 -6.03 -15.69
C SER A 178 21.74 -4.72 -16.31
N GLN A 179 20.44 -4.53 -16.47
CA GLN A 179 19.84 -3.29 -16.95
C GLN A 179 19.55 -2.37 -15.77
N GLN A 180 20.28 -1.28 -15.69
CA GLN A 180 20.20 -0.30 -14.62
C GLN A 180 19.29 0.86 -15.01
N CYS A 181 18.50 1.34 -14.06
CA CYS A 181 17.69 2.55 -14.24
C CYS A 181 18.59 3.78 -14.10
N LEU A 182 18.76 4.53 -15.18
CA LEU A 182 19.58 5.73 -15.20
C LEU A 182 18.75 6.98 -14.95
N GLY A 183 19.33 7.93 -14.21
CA GLY A 183 18.75 9.23 -13.96
C GLY A 183 18.66 10.11 -15.21
N GLN A 184 17.78 11.09 -15.16
CA GLN A 184 17.52 12.04 -16.25
C GLN A 184 17.85 13.49 -15.88
N LYS A 185 18.01 13.80 -14.59
CA LYS A 185 18.27 15.14 -14.07
C LYS A 185 19.61 15.19 -13.33
N GLU A 186 19.57 15.34 -12.02
CA GLU A 186 20.78 15.46 -11.17
C GLU A 186 21.66 14.21 -11.24
N TYR A 187 21.06 13.07 -11.59
CA TYR A 187 21.74 11.78 -11.75
C TYR A 187 21.82 11.32 -13.20
N SER A 188 21.77 12.24 -14.16
CA SER A 188 21.84 11.91 -15.59
C SER A 188 23.04 11.02 -15.90
N GLY A 189 22.77 9.86 -16.53
CA GLY A 189 23.78 8.86 -16.86
C GLY A 189 24.34 8.04 -15.69
N LYS A 190 23.83 8.25 -14.46
CA LYS A 190 24.20 7.46 -13.29
C LYS A 190 23.05 6.56 -12.88
N VAL A 191 23.34 5.44 -12.25
CA VAL A 191 22.31 4.57 -11.68
C VAL A 191 21.55 5.31 -10.59
N ILE A 192 20.22 5.27 -10.63
CA ILE A 192 19.38 5.82 -9.57
C ILE A 192 19.49 4.92 -8.34
N ASN A 193 19.97 5.52 -7.25
CA ASN A 193 19.94 4.93 -5.91
C ASN A 193 18.90 5.67 -5.07
N LEU A 194 17.75 5.05 -4.86
CA LEU A 194 16.66 5.64 -4.05
C LEU A 194 17.04 5.61 -2.57
N VAL A 195 17.12 6.79 -1.96
CA VAL A 195 17.62 6.99 -0.60
C VAL A 195 16.46 7.11 0.38
N ASP A 196 16.53 6.39 1.49
CA ASP A 196 15.61 6.59 2.62
C ASP A 196 15.84 7.97 3.25
N GLN A 197 15.08 8.95 2.82
CA GLN A 197 15.17 10.33 3.33
C GLN A 197 14.86 10.44 4.81
N VAL A 198 13.96 9.59 5.32
CA VAL A 198 13.62 9.56 6.74
C VAL A 198 14.85 9.16 7.56
N ALA A 199 15.57 8.11 7.14
CA ALA A 199 16.80 7.69 7.81
C ALA A 199 17.87 8.79 7.74
N ARG A 200 18.03 9.46 6.61
CA ARG A 200 18.97 10.59 6.47
C ARG A 200 18.64 11.75 7.41
N PHE A 201 17.37 12.12 7.54
CA PHE A 201 16.97 13.17 8.48
C PHE A 201 17.25 12.78 9.93
N SER A 202 17.19 11.51 10.29
CA SER A 202 17.54 11.04 11.63
C SER A 202 19.04 11.13 11.97
N GLU A 203 19.88 11.33 10.94
CA GLU A 203 21.33 11.53 11.12
C GLU A 203 21.70 12.99 11.45
N VAL A 204 20.73 13.92 11.45
CA VAL A 204 20.96 15.32 11.87
C VAL A 204 21.42 15.35 13.33
N GLY A 205 22.49 16.08 13.59
CA GLY A 205 23.16 16.13 14.90
C GLY A 205 24.17 15.02 15.16
N THR A 206 24.21 13.96 14.32
CA THR A 206 25.21 12.89 14.37
C THR A 206 26.18 12.95 13.19
N LYS A 207 25.66 12.97 11.97
CA LYS A 207 26.42 13.03 10.72
C LYS A 207 26.32 14.38 10.03
N TYR A 208 25.17 15.04 10.18
CA TYR A 208 24.89 16.36 9.65
C TYR A 208 24.60 17.34 10.80
N ASN A 209 25.11 18.57 10.73
CA ASN A 209 24.86 19.58 11.77
C ASN A 209 23.43 20.16 11.70
N SER A 210 22.83 20.11 10.53
CA SER A 210 21.46 20.58 10.31
C SER A 210 20.80 19.89 9.12
N VAL A 211 19.48 20.05 9.00
CA VAL A 211 18.72 19.58 7.84
C VAL A 211 19.23 20.23 6.55
N ALA A 212 19.68 21.49 6.61
CA ALA A 212 20.19 22.23 5.44
C ALA A 212 21.48 21.63 4.84
N GLU A 213 22.21 20.83 5.60
CA GLU A 213 23.42 20.14 5.10
C GLU A 213 23.12 18.83 4.36
N LEU A 214 21.87 18.38 4.38
CA LEU A 214 21.47 17.22 3.59
C LEU A 214 21.45 17.58 2.09
N THR A 215 21.97 16.69 1.26
CA THR A 215 22.03 16.89 -0.20
C THR A 215 20.65 16.87 -0.87
N SER A 216 19.64 16.34 -0.18
CA SER A 216 18.26 16.31 -0.64
C SER A 216 17.34 16.64 0.50
N THR A 217 16.51 17.66 0.34
CA THR A 217 15.49 18.07 1.30
C THR A 217 14.11 17.68 0.78
N MET A 218 13.09 17.79 1.65
CA MET A 218 11.72 17.52 1.23
C MET A 218 11.16 18.59 0.29
N ALA A 219 11.62 19.84 0.43
CA ALA A 219 11.22 20.95 -0.43
C ALA A 219 11.92 20.90 -1.80
N ASP A 220 13.18 20.48 -1.80
CA ASP A 220 14.05 20.44 -2.98
C ASP A 220 14.53 19.00 -3.23
N GLY A 221 13.61 18.05 -3.25
CA GLY A 221 13.90 16.65 -3.45
C GLY A 221 14.55 16.39 -4.83
N GLU A 222 15.69 15.72 -4.83
CA GLU A 222 16.33 15.23 -6.03
C GLU A 222 15.57 14.01 -6.60
N GLU A 223 15.86 13.64 -7.83
CA GLU A 223 15.18 12.52 -8.49
C GLU A 223 15.32 11.16 -7.79
N ASN A 224 16.33 11.00 -6.92
CA ASN A 224 16.58 9.80 -6.12
C ASN A 224 16.00 9.87 -4.70
N SER A 225 15.29 10.94 -4.35
CA SER A 225 14.82 11.15 -2.98
C SER A 225 13.71 10.19 -2.58
N GLY A 226 13.86 9.59 -1.41
CA GLY A 226 12.83 8.84 -0.69
C GLY A 226 12.59 7.42 -1.18
N VAL A 227 12.21 6.57 -0.25
CA VAL A 227 11.68 5.22 -0.53
C VAL A 227 10.35 5.33 -1.24
N ARG A 228 10.12 4.48 -2.24
CA ARG A 228 8.89 4.45 -3.03
C ARG A 228 8.12 3.16 -2.79
N LEU A 229 6.83 3.18 -3.09
CA LEU A 229 5.92 2.05 -2.89
C LEU A 229 5.46 1.47 -4.22
N VAL A 230 5.50 0.15 -4.33
CA VAL A 230 4.83 -0.61 -5.39
C VAL A 230 3.61 -1.31 -4.76
N LYS A 231 2.57 -0.53 -4.46
CA LYS A 231 1.34 -1.06 -3.86
C LYS A 231 0.57 -1.95 -4.83
N ALA A 232 0.50 -1.56 -6.09
CA ALA A 232 -0.10 -2.33 -7.17
C ALA A 232 1.02 -2.82 -8.10
N PRO A 233 1.41 -4.10 -8.01
CA PRO A 233 2.41 -4.67 -8.90
C PRO A 233 2.02 -4.52 -10.37
N GLN A 234 3.00 -4.25 -11.20
CA GLN A 234 2.79 -4.08 -12.62
C GLN A 234 2.79 -5.43 -13.33
N PRO A 235 1.94 -5.62 -14.36
CA PRO A 235 2.04 -6.77 -15.22
C PRO A 235 3.41 -6.78 -15.94
N ASN A 236 3.98 -7.94 -16.15
CA ASN A 236 5.20 -8.06 -16.90
C ASN A 236 4.93 -7.82 -18.40
N LEU A 237 5.87 -7.18 -19.09
CA LEU A 237 5.82 -6.95 -20.55
C LEU A 237 5.70 -8.23 -21.38
N ASP A 238 6.19 -9.36 -20.88
CA ASP A 238 6.03 -10.65 -21.57
C ASP A 238 4.57 -11.08 -21.68
N ASP A 239 3.69 -10.50 -20.86
CA ASP A 239 2.25 -10.72 -20.92
C ASP A 239 1.55 -9.52 -21.59
N LYS A 240 1.72 -9.43 -22.90
CA LYS A 240 1.18 -8.34 -23.74
C LYS A 240 -0.34 -8.18 -23.69
N LEU A 241 -1.05 -9.16 -23.15
CA LEU A 241 -2.50 -9.14 -22.99
C LEU A 241 -2.92 -8.48 -21.68
N LEU A 242 -2.02 -8.36 -20.71
CA LEU A 242 -2.32 -7.76 -19.43
C LEU A 242 -2.17 -6.24 -19.48
N ARG A 243 -3.14 -5.57 -18.91
CA ARG A 243 -3.12 -4.12 -18.69
C ARG A 243 -2.88 -3.86 -17.22
N TRP A 244 -2.13 -2.82 -16.91
CA TRP A 244 -1.97 -2.36 -15.53
C TRP A 244 -3.21 -1.56 -15.13
N ASN A 245 -4.24 -2.26 -14.80
CA ASN A 245 -5.57 -1.71 -14.58
C ASN A 245 -6.26 -2.37 -13.37
N PRO A 246 -5.62 -2.32 -12.17
CA PRO A 246 -6.26 -2.87 -10.98
C PRO A 246 -7.52 -2.09 -10.64
N ASP A 247 -8.55 -2.77 -10.18
CA ASP A 247 -9.67 -2.13 -9.53
C ASP A 247 -9.22 -1.42 -8.24
N CYS A 248 -9.89 -0.34 -7.84
CA CYS A 248 -9.62 0.33 -6.58
C CYS A 248 -10.27 -0.44 -5.42
N PRO A 249 -9.53 -1.19 -4.59
CA PRO A 249 -10.11 -1.88 -3.46
C PRO A 249 -10.47 -0.86 -2.36
N VAL A 250 -11.75 -0.64 -2.17
CA VAL A 250 -12.26 0.31 -1.16
C VAL A 250 -12.32 -0.34 0.21
N ILE A 251 -12.83 -1.58 0.28
CA ILE A 251 -12.93 -2.34 1.53
C ILE A 251 -12.38 -3.74 1.31
N ARG A 252 -11.53 -4.17 2.24
CA ARG A 252 -10.91 -5.50 2.24
C ARG A 252 -11.10 -6.20 3.58
N LEU A 253 -11.13 -7.52 3.55
CA LEU A 253 -11.29 -8.35 4.75
C LEU A 253 -10.19 -8.13 5.79
N SER A 254 -8.95 -7.86 5.36
CA SER A 254 -7.86 -7.53 6.28
C SER A 254 -8.16 -6.32 7.16
N GLU A 255 -8.88 -5.30 6.66
CA GLU A 255 -9.32 -4.16 7.47
C GLU A 255 -10.29 -4.59 8.57
N ILE A 256 -11.19 -5.53 8.26
CA ILE A 256 -12.14 -6.08 9.22
C ILE A 256 -11.42 -6.81 10.36
N TYR A 257 -10.38 -7.59 10.03
CA TYR A 257 -9.53 -8.24 11.04
C TYR A 257 -8.81 -7.22 11.93
N TYR A 258 -8.27 -6.14 11.36
CA TYR A 258 -7.61 -5.11 12.16
C TYR A 258 -8.58 -4.35 13.06
N MET A 259 -9.78 -4.01 12.58
CA MET A 259 -10.81 -3.38 13.42
C MET A 259 -11.21 -4.31 14.56
N LEU A 260 -11.44 -5.60 14.30
CA LEU A 260 -11.75 -6.58 15.34
C LEU A 260 -10.61 -6.70 16.36
N ALA A 261 -9.36 -6.79 15.90
CA ALA A 261 -8.20 -6.87 16.80
C ALA A 261 -8.09 -5.66 17.72
N GLU A 262 -8.34 -4.46 17.23
CA GLU A 262 -8.36 -3.24 18.05
C GLU A 262 -9.50 -3.27 19.05
N CYS A 263 -10.71 -3.69 18.65
CA CYS A 263 -11.85 -3.82 19.57
C CYS A 263 -11.54 -4.82 20.70
N GLU A 264 -11.00 -6.00 20.37
CA GLU A 264 -10.61 -7.01 21.36
C GLU A 264 -9.51 -6.49 22.32
N LEU A 265 -8.54 -5.74 21.77
CA LEU A 265 -7.49 -5.14 22.59
C LEU A 265 -8.06 -4.13 23.59
N ARG A 266 -9.03 -3.31 23.16
CA ARG A 266 -9.71 -2.33 24.04
C ARG A 266 -10.59 -3.01 25.09
N ALA A 267 -11.21 -4.12 24.74
CA ALA A 267 -11.95 -4.97 25.69
C ALA A 267 -11.02 -5.72 26.67
N GLY A 268 -9.68 -5.64 26.50
CA GLY A 268 -8.68 -6.25 27.38
C GLY A 268 -8.25 -7.67 26.96
N ASP A 269 -8.86 -8.23 25.91
CA ASP A 269 -8.46 -9.56 25.38
C ASP A 269 -7.27 -9.47 24.41
N LYS A 270 -6.10 -9.26 25.00
CA LYS A 270 -4.84 -9.18 24.24
C LYS A 270 -4.50 -10.47 23.49
N LYS A 271 -4.98 -11.63 23.98
CA LYS A 271 -4.66 -12.92 23.37
C LYS A 271 -5.44 -13.09 22.06
N THR A 272 -6.74 -12.82 22.09
CA THR A 272 -7.56 -12.84 20.89
C THR A 272 -7.10 -11.78 19.90
N ALA A 273 -6.86 -10.54 20.34
CA ALA A 273 -6.34 -9.47 19.50
C ALA A 273 -5.06 -9.87 18.75
N ALA A 274 -4.09 -10.45 19.45
CA ALA A 274 -2.82 -10.91 18.86
C ALA A 274 -2.99 -12.10 17.89
N GLY A 275 -4.04 -12.89 18.08
CA GLY A 275 -4.34 -14.03 17.19
C GLY A 275 -5.02 -13.65 15.88
N LEU A 276 -5.53 -12.40 15.78
CA LEU A 276 -6.20 -11.88 14.59
C LEU A 276 -5.23 -11.20 13.61
N ILE A 277 -4.02 -10.88 14.07
CA ILE A 277 -2.96 -10.19 13.31
C ILE A 277 -1.82 -11.18 13.03
#